data_80225e3a239993f9471fe85f117cb03a
#
_entry.id   80225e3a239993f9471fe85f117cb03a
#
_cell.length_a   1.000
_cell.length_b   1.000
_cell.length_c   1.000
_cell.angle_alpha   90.00
_cell.angle_beta   90.00
_cell.angle_gamma   90.00
#
_symmetry.space_group_name_H-M   'P 1'
#
loop_
_entity.id
_entity.type
_entity.pdbx_description
1 polymer ?
#
loop_
_entity_poly.entity_id
_entity_poly.type
_entity_poly.pdbx_seq_one_letter_code
_entity_poly.pdbx_strand_id
1 'polypeptide(L)'
;MKPELKLVEARGDDVTFTFGRFNPPTIGHEKLMDATKKSGRNYRVFASQTQDSRRNPLDYNTKVKYMKRMFPKHSRNIESGNIRTAIDAAVKLHGEGFKNLTMVVGSDRVKEFDDLLKKYNGVQARHGFYNFKTIKVKSAGERDPDAEGAMGMSASKMRKAAQNNDYNSFKKGLPMGYRDGEKLFKDVQRQMKVKGFREWADDLEEASILDAIKITGGKKIFKREYEGALKLYKQFTKRGDKPAIATRKAATTYRHVNTRQLQKYIDALGSAR
;
A
#
# COMPACT_ATOMS: atom_id res chain seq x y z
N MET A 1 -37.75 40.73 -6.57
CA MET A 1 -36.85 39.81 -5.86
C MET A 1 -35.47 39.95 -6.46
N LYS A 2 -34.52 40.54 -5.70
CA LYS A 2 -33.11 40.62 -6.12
C LYS A 2 -32.46 39.27 -5.81
N PRO A 3 -31.69 38.69 -6.72
CA PRO A 3 -30.93 37.47 -6.40
C PRO A 3 -29.85 37.85 -5.38
N GLU A 4 -29.83 37.14 -4.25
CA GLU A 4 -28.70 37.18 -3.31
C GLU A 4 -27.43 36.72 -4.04
N LEU A 5 -26.51 37.69 -4.25
CA LEU A 5 -25.13 37.38 -4.57
C LEU A 5 -24.54 36.65 -3.35
N LYS A 6 -24.46 35.32 -3.40
CA LYS A 6 -23.58 34.58 -2.50
C LYS A 6 -22.17 35.13 -2.68
N LEU A 7 -21.68 35.80 -1.65
CA LEU A 7 -20.25 36.12 -1.53
C LEU A 7 -19.46 34.83 -1.70
N VAL A 8 -18.92 34.61 -2.88
CA VAL A 8 -17.84 33.64 -3.07
C VAL A 8 -16.65 34.27 -2.36
N GLU A 9 -16.33 33.78 -1.18
CA GLU A 9 -15.08 34.14 -0.51
C GLU A 9 -13.97 34.05 -1.55
N ALA A 10 -13.23 35.17 -1.72
CA ALA A 10 -12.16 35.28 -2.70
C ALA A 10 -11.15 34.15 -2.43
N ARG A 11 -11.24 33.06 -3.19
CA ARG A 11 -10.20 32.04 -3.25
C ARG A 11 -8.96 32.77 -3.74
N GLY A 12 -7.91 32.82 -2.90
CA GLY A 12 -6.65 33.42 -3.33
C GLY A 12 -6.19 32.75 -4.65
N ASP A 13 -5.46 33.49 -5.47
CA ASP A 13 -4.98 33.05 -6.81
C ASP A 13 -4.06 31.82 -6.76
N ASP A 14 -3.59 31.44 -5.58
CA ASP A 14 -2.58 30.40 -5.38
C ASP A 14 -3.20 29.07 -4.95
N VAL A 15 -2.75 27.99 -5.55
CA VAL A 15 -3.08 26.63 -5.11
C VAL A 15 -1.82 25.75 -5.05
N THR A 16 -1.76 24.93 -4.02
CA THR A 16 -0.72 23.91 -3.86
C THR A 16 -1.34 22.53 -3.96
N PHE A 17 -0.69 21.60 -4.65
CA PHE A 17 -1.19 20.23 -4.72
C PHE A 17 -0.08 19.20 -4.69
N THR A 18 -0.47 17.98 -4.37
CA THR A 18 0.35 16.78 -4.57
C THR A 18 -0.46 15.73 -5.31
N PHE A 19 0.22 14.93 -6.11
CA PHE A 19 -0.35 13.79 -6.85
C PHE A 19 0.51 12.56 -6.63
N GLY A 20 -0.11 11.44 -6.26
CA GLY A 20 0.64 10.23 -5.97
C GLY A 20 -0.18 8.95 -6.07
N ARG A 21 0.51 7.81 -6.03
CA ARG A 21 -0.13 6.48 -6.08
C ARG A 21 -0.79 6.10 -4.76
N PHE A 22 -0.18 6.41 -3.62
CA PHE A 22 -0.70 6.11 -2.28
C PHE A 22 -1.20 4.66 -2.11
N ASN A 23 -0.45 3.68 -2.61
CA ASN A 23 -0.97 2.33 -2.73
C ASN A 23 -0.05 1.24 -2.15
N PRO A 24 -0.25 0.86 -0.88
CA PRO A 24 -1.17 1.47 0.09
C PRO A 24 -0.67 2.82 0.61
N PRO A 25 -1.53 3.64 1.26
CA PRO A 25 -1.10 4.83 1.96
C PRO A 25 -0.17 4.47 3.13
N THR A 26 0.80 5.34 3.43
CA THR A 26 1.82 5.13 4.47
C THR A 26 2.08 6.41 5.25
N ILE A 27 2.68 6.31 6.42
CA ILE A 27 3.09 7.48 7.21
C ILE A 27 4.03 8.43 6.43
N GLY A 28 4.84 7.89 5.50
CA GLY A 28 5.65 8.72 4.60
C GLY A 28 4.83 9.60 3.66
N HIS A 29 3.63 9.16 3.29
CA HIS A 29 2.71 9.98 2.50
C HIS A 29 2.09 11.12 3.33
N GLU A 30 1.92 10.95 4.64
CA GLU A 30 1.45 12.03 5.51
C GLU A 30 2.45 13.20 5.52
N LYS A 31 3.75 12.92 5.56
CA LYS A 31 4.79 13.95 5.44
C LYS A 31 4.71 14.74 4.15
N LEU A 32 4.45 14.06 3.03
CA LEU A 32 4.22 14.70 1.75
C LEU A 32 3.00 15.63 1.79
N MET A 33 1.90 15.20 2.43
CA MET A 33 0.70 16.03 2.62
C MET A 33 0.97 17.22 3.55
N ASP A 34 1.75 17.02 4.61
CA ASP A 34 2.18 18.09 5.52
C ASP A 34 3.04 19.14 4.79
N ALA A 35 3.99 18.71 3.98
CA ALA A 35 4.80 19.59 3.15
C ALA A 35 3.93 20.37 2.15
N THR A 36 2.93 19.70 1.56
CA THR A 36 1.96 20.32 0.66
C THR A 36 1.16 21.41 1.38
N LYS A 37 0.64 21.11 2.57
CA LYS A 37 -0.07 22.07 3.42
C LYS A 37 0.80 23.27 3.82
N LYS A 38 2.06 23.03 4.19
CA LYS A 38 3.02 24.10 4.53
C LYS A 38 3.36 25.01 3.34
N SER A 39 3.27 24.49 2.12
CA SER A 39 3.62 25.25 0.92
C SER A 39 2.51 26.19 0.43
N GLY A 40 1.28 26.10 0.96
CA GLY A 40 0.19 27.01 0.60
C GLY A 40 -1.09 26.75 1.39
N ARG A 41 -1.86 27.83 1.62
CA ARG A 41 -3.14 27.76 2.37
C ARG A 41 -4.18 26.91 1.65
N ASN A 42 -4.33 27.13 0.32
CA ASN A 42 -5.21 26.32 -0.51
C ASN A 42 -4.42 25.11 -1.01
N TYR A 43 -4.64 23.94 -0.44
CA TYR A 43 -3.95 22.75 -0.90
C TYR A 43 -4.91 21.60 -1.23
N ARG A 44 -4.50 20.73 -2.15
CA ARG A 44 -5.25 19.56 -2.60
C ARG A 44 -4.33 18.35 -2.67
N VAL A 45 -4.88 17.18 -2.40
CA VAL A 45 -4.20 15.90 -2.49
C VAL A 45 -4.96 15.01 -3.47
N PHE A 46 -4.32 14.62 -4.56
CA PHE A 46 -4.91 13.77 -5.59
C PHE A 46 -4.24 12.40 -5.59
N ALA A 47 -5.06 11.36 -5.59
CA ALA A 47 -4.60 9.99 -5.72
C ALA A 47 -4.76 9.51 -7.17
N SER A 48 -3.75 8.79 -7.70
CA SER A 48 -3.85 8.17 -9.02
C SER A 48 -4.93 7.09 -9.05
N GLN A 49 -5.54 6.85 -10.20
CA GLN A 49 -6.56 5.81 -10.39
C GLN A 49 -5.96 4.50 -10.88
N THR A 50 -4.64 4.43 -11.07
CA THR A 50 -3.97 3.21 -11.49
C THR A 50 -4.20 2.09 -10.49
N GLN A 51 -4.65 0.95 -11.00
CA GLN A 51 -4.83 -0.28 -10.24
C GLN A 51 -4.18 -1.46 -10.96
N ASP A 52 -3.41 -2.25 -10.24
CA ASP A 52 -2.83 -3.51 -10.66
C ASP A 52 -2.49 -4.37 -9.43
N SER A 53 -2.45 -5.68 -9.58
CA SER A 53 -2.21 -6.60 -8.46
C SER A 53 -0.80 -6.53 -7.87
N ARG A 54 0.17 -5.90 -8.54
CA ARG A 54 1.58 -5.89 -8.10
C ARG A 54 1.98 -4.61 -7.39
N ARG A 55 1.71 -3.44 -8.02
CA ARG A 55 2.21 -2.14 -7.56
C ARG A 55 1.11 -1.24 -7.01
N ASN A 56 -0.14 -1.45 -7.42
CA ASN A 56 -1.28 -0.62 -7.05
C ASN A 56 -2.50 -1.50 -6.71
N PRO A 57 -2.40 -2.36 -5.66
CA PRO A 57 -3.44 -3.36 -5.38
C PRO A 57 -4.80 -2.75 -5.02
N LEU A 58 -4.82 -1.65 -4.26
CA LEU A 58 -6.09 -1.05 -3.85
C LEU A 58 -6.73 -0.31 -5.03
N ASP A 59 -8.03 -0.52 -5.24
CA ASP A 59 -8.85 0.31 -6.11
C ASP A 59 -8.91 1.76 -5.60
N TYR A 60 -9.32 2.67 -6.48
CA TYR A 60 -9.32 4.10 -6.19
C TYR A 60 -10.18 4.48 -4.97
N ASN A 61 -11.41 3.98 -4.90
CA ASN A 61 -12.35 4.34 -3.84
C ASN A 61 -11.89 3.81 -2.47
N THR A 62 -11.46 2.56 -2.43
CA THR A 62 -10.89 1.93 -1.24
C THR A 62 -9.66 2.68 -0.75
N LYS A 63 -8.76 3.04 -1.67
CA LYS A 63 -7.55 3.80 -1.36
C LYS A 63 -7.85 5.17 -0.77
N VAL A 64 -8.73 5.96 -1.42
CA VAL A 64 -9.14 7.29 -0.93
C VAL A 64 -9.81 7.19 0.44
N LYS A 65 -10.65 6.19 0.66
CA LYS A 65 -11.28 5.93 1.96
C LYS A 65 -10.24 5.69 3.06
N TYR A 66 -9.22 4.86 2.79
CA TYR A 66 -8.13 4.62 3.74
C TYR A 66 -7.30 5.90 3.97
N MET A 67 -6.98 6.66 2.92
CA MET A 67 -6.26 7.92 3.06
C MET A 67 -6.99 8.90 3.98
N LYS A 68 -8.31 9.11 3.78
CA LYS A 68 -9.12 10.02 4.59
C LYS A 68 -9.21 9.59 6.06
N ARG A 69 -9.27 8.28 6.33
CA ARG A 69 -9.30 7.74 7.70
C ARG A 69 -7.93 7.75 8.36
N MET A 70 -6.88 7.50 7.60
CA MET A 70 -5.50 7.45 8.09
C MET A 70 -4.95 8.84 8.39
N PHE A 71 -5.37 9.84 7.62
CA PHE A 71 -4.88 11.22 7.70
C PHE A 71 -6.03 12.21 7.95
N PRO A 72 -6.68 12.17 9.11
CA PRO A 72 -7.88 12.98 9.39
C PRO A 72 -7.63 14.48 9.24
N LYS A 73 -6.43 14.97 9.57
CA LYS A 73 -6.05 16.39 9.40
C LYS A 73 -6.00 16.87 7.94
N HIS A 74 -5.92 15.93 6.99
CA HIS A 74 -5.91 16.20 5.55
C HIS A 74 -7.19 15.75 4.84
N SER A 75 -8.11 15.10 5.55
CA SER A 75 -9.27 14.41 4.99
C SER A 75 -10.12 15.28 4.06
N ARG A 76 -10.31 16.57 4.40
CA ARG A 76 -11.06 17.54 3.59
C ARG A 76 -10.36 17.95 2.29
N ASN A 77 -9.04 17.80 2.25
CA ASN A 77 -8.19 18.20 1.11
C ASN A 77 -7.81 17.02 0.22
N ILE A 78 -8.15 15.79 0.65
CA ILE A 78 -8.00 14.60 -0.19
C ILE A 78 -9.21 14.55 -1.14
N GLU A 79 -8.92 14.89 -2.39
CA GLU A 79 -9.94 14.97 -3.44
C GLU A 79 -10.41 13.59 -3.87
N SER A 80 -11.70 13.51 -4.15
CA SER A 80 -12.32 12.37 -4.81
C SER A 80 -12.88 12.83 -6.16
N GLY A 81 -12.62 12.08 -7.22
CA GLY A 81 -13.06 12.45 -8.56
C GLY A 81 -12.23 11.78 -9.66
N ASN A 82 -12.56 12.08 -10.91
CA ASN A 82 -11.93 11.46 -12.06
C ASN A 82 -10.61 12.17 -12.45
N ILE A 83 -9.64 12.18 -11.54
CA ILE A 83 -8.30 12.74 -11.78
C ILE A 83 -7.33 11.56 -11.91
N ARG A 84 -6.80 11.33 -13.11
CA ARG A 84 -5.93 10.20 -13.43
C ARG A 84 -4.46 10.55 -13.44
N THR A 85 -4.14 11.80 -13.77
CA THR A 85 -2.77 12.31 -13.94
C THR A 85 -2.56 13.63 -13.21
N ALA A 86 -1.31 14.03 -13.04
CA ALA A 86 -0.98 15.36 -12.51
C ALA A 86 -1.44 16.48 -13.42
N ILE A 87 -1.53 16.22 -14.73
CA ILE A 87 -2.05 17.18 -15.71
C ILE A 87 -3.56 17.36 -15.53
N ASP A 88 -4.33 16.28 -15.35
CA ASP A 88 -5.77 16.39 -15.07
C ASP A 88 -6.02 17.22 -13.80
N ALA A 89 -5.16 17.06 -12.78
CA ALA A 89 -5.22 17.87 -11.58
C ALA A 89 -4.96 19.36 -11.89
N ALA A 90 -3.97 19.67 -12.72
CA ALA A 90 -3.67 21.04 -13.15
C ALA A 90 -4.85 21.65 -13.94
N VAL A 91 -5.43 20.92 -14.89
CA VAL A 91 -6.61 21.35 -15.66
C VAL A 91 -7.79 21.66 -14.72
N LYS A 92 -8.08 20.77 -13.78
CA LYS A 92 -9.15 20.97 -12.78
C LYS A 92 -8.91 22.23 -11.96
N LEU A 93 -7.69 22.41 -11.42
CA LEU A 93 -7.37 23.55 -10.58
C LEU A 93 -7.39 24.87 -11.35
N HIS A 94 -6.95 24.88 -12.60
CA HIS A 94 -7.09 26.05 -13.50
C HIS A 94 -8.57 26.37 -13.76
N GLY A 95 -9.39 25.35 -14.02
CA GLY A 95 -10.85 25.50 -14.20
C GLY A 95 -11.56 26.01 -12.93
N GLU A 96 -10.99 25.81 -11.73
CA GLU A 96 -11.46 26.39 -10.46
C GLU A 96 -11.07 27.88 -10.30
N GLY A 97 -10.31 28.45 -11.24
CA GLY A 97 -9.95 29.88 -11.28
C GLY A 97 -8.60 30.22 -10.64
N PHE A 98 -7.83 29.23 -10.19
CA PHE A 98 -6.47 29.48 -9.68
C PHE A 98 -5.53 29.94 -10.79
N LYS A 99 -4.64 30.87 -10.47
CA LYS A 99 -3.68 31.47 -11.42
C LYS A 99 -2.24 31.04 -11.19
N ASN A 100 -1.91 30.62 -9.98
CA ASN A 100 -0.57 30.20 -9.61
C ASN A 100 -0.61 28.77 -9.05
N LEU A 101 0.22 27.91 -9.61
CA LEU A 101 0.26 26.48 -9.28
C LEU A 101 1.57 26.13 -8.59
N THR A 102 1.48 25.48 -7.44
CA THR A 102 2.63 24.84 -6.81
C THR A 102 2.34 23.35 -6.67
N MET A 103 3.24 22.49 -7.16
CA MET A 103 3.19 21.05 -6.93
C MET A 103 4.27 20.65 -5.92
N VAL A 104 3.93 19.76 -4.97
CA VAL A 104 4.88 19.21 -4.00
C VAL A 104 5.02 17.72 -4.25
N VAL A 105 6.27 17.26 -4.41
CA VAL A 105 6.62 15.88 -4.76
C VAL A 105 7.85 15.39 -3.98
N GLY A 106 8.21 14.12 -4.07
CA GLY A 106 9.51 13.64 -3.60
C GLY A 106 10.67 14.30 -4.36
N SER A 107 11.82 14.42 -3.72
CA SER A 107 13.01 15.08 -4.31
C SER A 107 13.41 14.51 -5.66
N ASP A 108 13.28 13.19 -5.81
CA ASP A 108 13.59 12.41 -7.02
C ASP A 108 12.70 12.72 -8.23
N ARG A 109 11.56 13.43 -8.02
CA ARG A 109 10.56 13.68 -9.06
C ARG A 109 10.36 15.15 -9.41
N VAL A 110 11.09 16.06 -8.78
CA VAL A 110 10.90 17.51 -8.95
C VAL A 110 11.10 17.90 -10.41
N LYS A 111 12.24 17.52 -11.03
CA LYS A 111 12.56 17.87 -12.41
C LYS A 111 11.52 17.30 -13.39
N GLU A 112 11.16 16.03 -13.23
CA GLU A 112 10.17 15.35 -14.09
C GLU A 112 8.84 16.12 -14.15
N PHE A 113 8.29 16.48 -12.98
CA PHE A 113 7.02 17.18 -12.94
C PHE A 113 7.12 18.66 -13.29
N ASP A 114 8.24 19.32 -13.04
CA ASP A 114 8.46 20.71 -13.46
C ASP A 114 8.46 20.80 -14.99
N ASP A 115 9.24 19.95 -15.64
CA ASP A 115 9.29 19.87 -17.12
C ASP A 115 7.92 19.50 -17.69
N LEU A 116 7.23 18.52 -17.11
CA LEU A 116 5.92 18.07 -17.56
C LEU A 116 4.87 19.18 -17.49
N LEU A 117 4.71 19.82 -16.34
CA LEU A 117 3.67 20.82 -16.14
C LEU A 117 3.93 22.10 -16.95
N LYS A 118 5.18 22.52 -17.10
CA LYS A 118 5.55 23.68 -17.93
C LYS A 118 5.36 23.40 -19.41
N LYS A 119 5.69 22.21 -19.89
CA LYS A 119 5.53 21.80 -21.30
C LYS A 119 4.09 21.96 -21.80
N TYR A 120 3.11 21.65 -20.96
CA TYR A 120 1.70 21.69 -21.35
C TYR A 120 0.98 22.96 -20.90
N ASN A 121 1.67 23.92 -20.28
CA ASN A 121 1.08 25.21 -19.90
C ASN A 121 0.80 26.04 -21.14
N GLY A 122 -0.45 26.51 -21.32
CA GLY A 122 -0.90 27.23 -22.52
C GLY A 122 -1.16 26.35 -23.74
N VAL A 123 -1.08 25.01 -23.60
CA VAL A 123 -1.28 24.07 -24.72
C VAL A 123 -2.61 23.33 -24.58
N GLN A 124 -3.48 23.46 -25.59
CA GLN A 124 -4.70 22.65 -25.71
C GLN A 124 -4.33 21.25 -26.15
N ALA A 125 -4.68 20.25 -25.34
CA ALA A 125 -4.38 18.85 -25.65
C ALA A 125 -5.53 17.93 -25.21
N ARG A 126 -5.39 16.62 -25.43
CA ARG A 126 -6.41 15.60 -25.12
C ARG A 126 -6.84 15.58 -23.64
N HIS A 127 -5.98 16.02 -22.73
CA HIS A 127 -6.25 16.13 -21.29
C HIS A 127 -6.95 17.43 -20.90
N GLY A 128 -7.19 18.36 -21.83
CA GLY A 128 -7.76 19.67 -21.59
C GLY A 128 -6.73 20.80 -21.70
N PHE A 129 -7.06 21.94 -21.13
CA PHE A 129 -6.27 23.18 -21.19
C PHE A 129 -6.04 23.74 -19.78
N TYR A 130 -4.84 24.23 -19.53
CA TYR A 130 -4.53 25.11 -18.40
C TYR A 130 -3.48 26.14 -18.82
N ASN A 131 -3.53 27.32 -18.21
CA ASN A 131 -2.57 28.40 -18.45
C ASN A 131 -2.33 29.18 -17.15
N PHE A 132 -1.47 28.64 -16.30
CA PHE A 132 -1.10 29.30 -15.05
C PHE A 132 -0.07 30.39 -15.30
N LYS A 133 -0.18 31.51 -14.56
CA LYS A 133 0.83 32.60 -14.57
C LYS A 133 2.18 32.09 -14.03
N THR A 134 2.13 31.27 -12.99
CA THR A 134 3.32 30.66 -12.40
C THR A 134 3.11 29.17 -12.12
N ILE A 135 4.11 28.38 -12.45
CA ILE A 135 4.19 26.96 -12.08
C ILE A 135 5.48 26.74 -11.31
N LYS A 136 5.37 26.17 -10.11
CA LYS A 136 6.50 25.80 -9.26
C LYS A 136 6.37 24.35 -8.84
N VAL A 137 7.46 23.60 -8.88
CA VAL A 137 7.51 22.24 -8.31
C VAL A 137 8.54 22.23 -7.18
N LYS A 138 8.10 21.81 -6.00
CA LYS A 138 8.93 21.81 -4.78
C LYS A 138 9.13 20.40 -4.27
N SER A 139 10.29 20.16 -3.65
CA SER A 139 10.54 18.93 -2.92
C SER A 139 9.83 18.95 -1.57
N ALA A 140 9.27 17.81 -1.19
CA ALA A 140 8.77 17.57 0.18
C ALA A 140 9.91 17.22 1.17
N GLY A 141 11.15 17.28 0.74
CA GLY A 141 12.33 16.83 1.44
C GLY A 141 12.85 15.49 0.89
N GLU A 142 14.05 15.14 1.30
CA GLU A 142 14.64 13.86 0.94
C GLU A 142 13.92 12.70 1.62
N ARG A 143 13.83 11.61 0.88
CA ARG A 143 13.37 10.34 1.41
C ARG A 143 14.62 9.55 1.78
N ASP A 144 14.80 9.27 3.06
CA ASP A 144 15.81 8.32 3.51
C ASP A 144 15.23 6.89 3.39
N PRO A 145 15.64 6.11 2.38
CA PRO A 145 15.16 4.75 2.20
C PRO A 145 15.70 3.78 3.26
N ASP A 146 16.81 4.16 3.92
CA ASP A 146 17.52 3.35 4.91
C ASP A 146 17.13 3.73 6.35
N ALA A 147 16.31 4.77 6.52
CA ALA A 147 15.80 5.14 7.83
C ALA A 147 15.07 3.95 8.49
N GLU A 148 15.41 3.69 9.73
CA GLU A 148 14.76 2.63 10.52
C GLU A 148 13.34 3.03 10.93
N GLY A 149 12.50 2.01 11.14
CA GLY A 149 11.13 2.17 11.64
C GLY A 149 10.15 2.82 10.64
N ALA A 150 9.29 3.68 11.16
CA ALA A 150 8.20 4.31 10.40
C ALA A 150 8.71 5.25 9.29
N MET A 151 9.90 5.83 9.45
CA MET A 151 10.51 6.77 8.51
C MET A 151 10.95 6.10 7.21
N GLY A 152 11.47 4.88 7.28
CA GLY A 152 11.92 4.10 6.12
C GLY A 152 10.83 3.24 5.47
N MET A 153 9.58 3.26 5.99
CA MET A 153 8.52 2.44 5.43
C MET A 153 7.90 3.06 4.18
N SER A 154 8.11 2.38 3.06
CA SER A 154 7.50 2.72 1.77
C SER A 154 6.29 1.83 1.45
N ALA A 155 5.44 2.28 0.52
CA ALA A 155 4.35 1.45 0.01
C ALA A 155 4.86 0.12 -0.59
N SER A 156 6.06 0.10 -1.15
CA SER A 156 6.70 -1.13 -1.65
C SER A 156 7.06 -2.09 -0.52
N LYS A 157 7.65 -1.58 0.57
CA LYS A 157 7.95 -2.39 1.77
C LYS A 157 6.66 -2.94 2.39
N MET A 158 5.60 -2.12 2.48
CA MET A 158 4.29 -2.59 2.97
C MET A 158 3.69 -3.68 2.09
N ARG A 159 3.71 -3.53 0.76
CA ARG A 159 3.25 -4.59 -0.15
C ARG A 159 4.05 -5.89 0.01
N LYS A 160 5.38 -5.79 0.15
CA LYS A 160 6.24 -6.95 0.42
C LYS A 160 5.89 -7.62 1.75
N ALA A 161 5.63 -6.84 2.80
CA ALA A 161 5.16 -7.37 4.08
C ALA A 161 3.80 -8.08 3.94
N ALA A 162 2.87 -7.51 3.16
CA ALA A 162 1.58 -8.15 2.86
C ALA A 162 1.75 -9.47 2.10
N GLN A 163 2.63 -9.52 1.09
CA GLN A 163 2.96 -10.75 0.36
C GLN A 163 3.54 -11.85 1.27
N ASN A 164 4.34 -11.45 2.25
CA ASN A 164 4.97 -12.37 3.20
C ASN A 164 4.07 -12.70 4.40
N ASN A 165 2.82 -12.22 4.41
CA ASN A 165 1.89 -12.34 5.54
C ASN A 165 2.47 -11.80 6.88
N ASP A 166 3.33 -10.78 6.80
CA ASP A 166 3.99 -10.15 7.94
C ASP A 166 3.28 -8.85 8.31
N TYR A 167 2.26 -8.97 9.17
CA TYR A 167 1.53 -7.80 9.66
C TYR A 167 2.38 -6.89 10.54
N ASN A 168 3.34 -7.43 11.29
CA ASN A 168 4.17 -6.63 12.17
C ASN A 168 5.04 -5.64 11.37
N SER A 169 5.64 -6.10 10.28
CA SER A 169 6.37 -5.21 9.35
C SER A 169 5.42 -4.26 8.64
N PHE A 170 4.22 -4.71 8.21
CA PHE A 170 3.23 -3.86 7.57
C PHE A 170 2.78 -2.72 8.48
N LYS A 171 2.50 -3.01 9.75
CA LYS A 171 2.06 -2.05 10.76
C LYS A 171 3.03 -0.88 10.97
N LYS A 172 4.34 -1.09 10.77
CA LYS A 172 5.35 -0.02 10.89
C LYS A 172 5.13 1.13 9.89
N GLY A 173 4.42 0.90 8.80
CA GLY A 173 4.07 1.92 7.81
C GLY A 173 2.79 2.70 8.13
N LEU A 174 2.10 2.39 9.22
CA LEU A 174 0.84 3.01 9.63
C LEU A 174 1.07 4.02 10.76
N PRO A 175 0.24 5.07 10.86
CA PRO A 175 0.24 5.94 12.02
C PRO A 175 -0.04 5.17 13.31
N MET A 176 0.56 5.61 14.41
CA MET A 176 0.31 5.03 15.72
C MET A 176 -1.19 5.08 16.06
N GLY A 177 -1.74 3.98 16.56
CA GLY A 177 -3.15 3.89 16.94
C GLY A 177 -4.14 3.77 15.77
N TYR A 178 -3.68 3.62 14.53
CA TYR A 178 -4.59 3.43 13.40
C TYR A 178 -5.38 2.12 13.50
N ARG A 179 -6.71 2.23 13.67
CA ARG A 179 -7.58 1.08 14.00
C ARG A 179 -7.84 0.14 12.82
N ASP A 180 -7.89 0.67 11.58
CA ASP A 180 -8.19 -0.14 10.39
C ASP A 180 -6.93 -0.84 9.80
N GLY A 181 -5.83 -0.95 10.54
CA GLY A 181 -4.55 -1.47 10.04
C GLY A 181 -4.64 -2.90 9.54
N GLU A 182 -5.28 -3.81 10.31
CA GLU A 182 -5.47 -5.20 9.89
C GLU A 182 -6.40 -5.33 8.68
N LYS A 183 -7.44 -4.50 8.63
CA LYS A 183 -8.36 -4.48 7.49
C LYS A 183 -7.63 -4.03 6.22
N LEU A 184 -6.83 -2.96 6.31
CA LEU A 184 -6.00 -2.51 5.20
C LEU A 184 -5.02 -3.59 4.74
N PHE A 185 -4.37 -4.28 5.69
CA PHE A 185 -3.47 -5.39 5.39
C PHE A 185 -4.16 -6.50 4.60
N LYS A 186 -5.33 -6.97 5.08
CA LYS A 186 -6.14 -7.99 4.40
C LYS A 186 -6.63 -7.54 3.03
N ASP A 187 -7.05 -6.28 2.89
CA ASP A 187 -7.50 -5.74 1.61
C ASP A 187 -6.34 -5.67 0.60
N VAL A 188 -5.14 -5.27 1.03
CA VAL A 188 -3.92 -5.29 0.20
C VAL A 188 -3.60 -6.72 -0.23
N GLN A 189 -3.61 -7.70 0.69
CA GLN A 189 -3.37 -9.10 0.36
C GLN A 189 -4.37 -9.62 -0.67
N ARG A 190 -5.67 -9.40 -0.44
CA ARG A 190 -6.75 -9.84 -1.33
C ARG A 190 -6.58 -9.27 -2.73
N GLN A 191 -6.32 -7.97 -2.85
CA GLN A 191 -6.18 -7.30 -4.15
C GLN A 191 -4.86 -7.66 -4.84
N MET A 192 -3.83 -8.01 -4.10
CA MET A 192 -2.58 -8.57 -4.65
C MET A 192 -2.75 -10.03 -5.08
N LYS A 193 -3.92 -10.64 -4.84
CA LYS A 193 -4.16 -12.07 -5.05
C LYS A 193 -3.16 -12.94 -4.28
N VAL A 194 -2.76 -12.46 -3.10
CA VAL A 194 -1.97 -13.27 -2.18
C VAL A 194 -2.90 -14.34 -1.64
N LYS A 195 -2.62 -15.59 -1.96
CA LYS A 195 -3.41 -16.71 -1.43
C LYS A 195 -3.35 -16.69 0.09
N GLY A 196 -4.50 -16.65 0.73
CA GLY A 196 -4.62 -16.81 2.18
C GLY A 196 -4.12 -18.19 2.58
N PHE A 197 -3.74 -18.35 3.85
CA PHE A 197 -3.28 -19.65 4.37
C PHE A 197 -4.32 -20.76 4.15
N ARG A 198 -5.63 -20.45 4.22
CA ARG A 198 -6.71 -21.41 3.94
C ARG A 198 -6.76 -21.81 2.46
N GLU A 199 -6.76 -20.83 1.54
CA GLU A 199 -6.76 -21.11 0.10
C GLU A 199 -5.50 -21.87 -0.33
N TRP A 200 -4.36 -21.57 0.30
CA TRP A 200 -3.12 -22.31 0.10
C TRP A 200 -3.22 -23.74 0.67
N ALA A 201 -3.93 -23.92 1.80
CA ALA A 201 -4.16 -25.22 2.40
C ALA A 201 -5.12 -26.09 1.55
N ASP A 202 -6.12 -25.46 0.96
CA ASP A 202 -7.09 -26.14 0.09
C ASP A 202 -6.43 -26.58 -1.24
N ASP A 203 -5.56 -25.75 -1.83
CA ASP A 203 -4.73 -26.12 -2.99
C ASP A 203 -3.75 -27.28 -2.67
N LEU A 204 -3.39 -27.49 -1.40
CA LEU A 204 -2.56 -28.61 -0.97
C LEU A 204 -3.31 -29.93 -0.91
N GLU A 205 -4.65 -29.93 -0.95
CA GLU A 205 -5.44 -31.16 -1.01
C GLU A 205 -5.35 -31.83 -2.39
N GLU A 206 -5.04 -31.06 -3.46
CA GLU A 206 -4.92 -31.56 -4.84
C GLU A 206 -3.48 -31.88 -5.27
N ALA A 207 -2.46 -31.28 -4.64
CA ALA A 207 -1.05 -31.51 -4.97
C ALA A 207 -0.32 -32.19 -3.82
N SER A 208 0.67 -33.03 -4.13
CA SER A 208 1.56 -33.54 -3.08
C SER A 208 2.22 -32.36 -2.35
N ILE A 209 2.39 -32.46 -1.04
CA ILE A 209 2.95 -31.37 -0.21
C ILE A 209 4.32 -30.92 -0.75
N LEU A 210 5.09 -31.80 -1.35
CA LEU A 210 6.38 -31.52 -1.99
C LEU A 210 6.23 -30.65 -3.24
N ASP A 211 5.19 -30.88 -4.06
CA ASP A 211 4.92 -30.10 -5.25
C ASP A 211 4.37 -28.73 -4.88
N ALA A 212 3.56 -28.63 -3.85
CA ALA A 212 3.08 -27.35 -3.32
C ALA A 212 4.22 -26.47 -2.77
N ILE A 213 5.24 -27.07 -2.16
CA ILE A 213 6.45 -26.36 -1.73
C ILE A 213 7.25 -25.83 -2.93
N LYS A 214 7.24 -26.55 -4.07
CA LYS A 214 7.85 -26.08 -5.35
C LYS A 214 7.02 -25.00 -6.02
N ILE A 215 5.69 -25.16 -6.07
CA ILE A 215 4.76 -24.24 -6.73
C ILE A 215 4.68 -22.88 -6.04
N THR A 216 4.77 -22.83 -4.72
CA THR A 216 4.72 -21.58 -3.93
C THR A 216 6.01 -20.77 -3.99
N GLY A 217 6.97 -21.16 -4.80
CA GLY A 217 8.19 -20.48 -5.28
C GLY A 217 8.69 -19.27 -4.50
N GLY A 218 8.87 -19.36 -3.19
CA GLY A 218 9.42 -18.22 -2.45
C GLY A 218 9.01 -18.08 -1.01
N LYS A 219 8.14 -18.89 -0.48
CA LYS A 219 7.83 -18.84 0.97
C LYS A 219 8.78 -19.74 1.78
N LYS A 220 10.07 -19.41 1.72
CA LYS A 220 11.13 -20.09 2.51
C LYS A 220 10.81 -20.19 4.02
N ILE A 221 10.01 -19.27 4.56
CA ILE A 221 9.62 -19.24 5.97
C ILE A 221 8.73 -20.44 6.31
N PHE A 222 7.68 -20.69 5.55
CA PHE A 222 6.79 -21.82 5.81
C PHE A 222 7.49 -23.14 5.62
N LYS A 223 8.33 -23.29 4.60
CA LYS A 223 9.16 -24.48 4.40
C LYS A 223 10.02 -24.75 5.63
N ARG A 224 10.72 -23.75 6.17
CA ARG A 224 11.54 -23.89 7.37
C ARG A 224 10.72 -24.26 8.61
N GLU A 225 9.52 -23.70 8.77
CA GLU A 225 8.66 -24.05 9.89
C GLU A 225 8.16 -25.49 9.81
N TYR A 226 7.75 -25.96 8.62
CA TYR A 226 7.36 -27.37 8.44
C TYR A 226 8.54 -28.33 8.55
N GLU A 227 9.71 -27.99 8.05
CA GLU A 227 10.94 -28.77 8.24
C GLU A 227 11.34 -28.82 9.72
N GLY A 228 11.23 -27.70 10.44
CA GLY A 228 11.45 -27.63 11.88
C GLY A 228 10.45 -28.45 12.67
N ALA A 229 9.15 -28.36 12.32
CA ALA A 229 8.11 -29.16 12.96
C ALA A 229 8.30 -30.66 12.70
N LEU A 230 8.71 -31.06 11.49
CA LEU A 230 9.03 -32.44 11.17
C LEU A 230 10.22 -32.98 12.02
N LYS A 231 11.22 -32.12 12.23
CA LYS A 231 12.37 -32.44 13.06
C LYS A 231 11.96 -32.68 14.51
N LEU A 232 11.08 -31.83 15.04
CA LEU A 232 10.51 -32.00 16.40
C LEU A 232 9.62 -33.24 16.49
N TYR A 233 8.79 -33.52 15.49
CA TYR A 233 7.99 -34.74 15.42
C TYR A 233 8.87 -35.99 15.56
N LYS A 234 9.95 -36.07 14.75
CA LYS A 234 10.91 -37.20 14.85
C LYS A 234 11.57 -37.30 16.21
N GLN A 235 11.87 -36.16 16.87
CA GLN A 235 12.41 -36.18 18.24
C GLN A 235 11.39 -36.67 19.25
N PHE A 236 10.13 -36.24 19.18
CA PHE A 236 9.08 -36.66 20.10
C PHE A 236 8.76 -38.18 19.95
N THR A 237 8.66 -38.65 18.70
CA THR A 237 8.43 -40.08 18.45
C THR A 237 9.59 -40.94 18.92
N LYS A 238 10.85 -40.48 18.78
CA LYS A 238 12.04 -41.17 19.31
C LYS A 238 12.04 -41.22 20.85
N ARG A 239 11.37 -40.27 21.52
CA ARG A 239 11.20 -40.25 23.00
C ARG A 239 10.02 -41.08 23.48
N GLY A 240 9.29 -41.77 22.58
CA GLY A 240 8.16 -42.61 22.91
C GLY A 240 6.77 -41.97 22.82
N ASP A 241 6.67 -40.72 22.36
CA ASP A 241 5.36 -40.11 22.13
C ASP A 241 4.63 -40.85 21.00
N LYS A 242 3.32 -41.08 21.18
CA LYS A 242 2.47 -41.62 20.11
C LYS A 242 2.44 -40.65 18.92
N PRO A 243 2.40 -41.11 17.64
CA PRO A 243 2.47 -40.23 16.45
C PRO A 243 1.53 -39.03 16.48
N ALA A 244 0.27 -39.24 16.85
CA ALA A 244 -0.72 -38.15 16.92
C ALA A 244 -0.37 -37.07 17.97
N ILE A 245 0.21 -37.48 19.12
CA ILE A 245 0.63 -36.56 20.17
C ILE A 245 1.89 -35.81 19.72
N ALA A 246 2.84 -36.51 19.11
CA ALA A 246 4.07 -35.93 18.58
C ALA A 246 3.77 -34.89 17.48
N THR A 247 2.83 -35.18 16.56
CA THR A 247 2.39 -34.26 15.54
C THR A 247 1.79 -32.98 16.14
N ARG A 248 0.90 -33.15 17.13
CA ARG A 248 0.26 -31.99 17.81
C ARG A 248 1.30 -31.13 18.54
N LYS A 249 2.19 -31.73 19.31
CA LYS A 249 3.27 -31.01 20.02
C LYS A 249 4.19 -30.28 19.05
N ALA A 250 4.59 -30.91 17.96
CA ALA A 250 5.45 -30.32 16.96
C ALA A 250 4.76 -29.13 16.23
N ALA A 251 3.48 -29.25 15.88
CA ALA A 251 2.72 -28.20 15.21
C ALA A 251 2.53 -26.95 16.09
N THR A 252 2.25 -27.13 17.39
CA THR A 252 2.03 -26.01 18.31
C THR A 252 3.27 -25.17 18.58
N THR A 253 4.47 -25.68 18.28
CA THR A 253 5.73 -24.95 18.44
C THR A 253 5.92 -23.87 17.36
N TYR A 254 5.22 -23.98 16.23
CA TYR A 254 5.36 -23.06 15.09
C TYR A 254 4.04 -22.35 14.81
N ARG A 255 4.11 -21.03 14.66
CA ARG A 255 2.93 -20.16 14.51
C ARG A 255 2.08 -20.47 13.27
N HIS A 256 2.70 -20.94 12.21
CA HIS A 256 2.06 -21.15 10.91
C HIS A 256 1.95 -22.63 10.51
N VAL A 257 2.22 -23.54 11.45
CA VAL A 257 2.09 -24.98 11.22
C VAL A 257 0.80 -25.48 11.85
N ASN A 258 -0.09 -26.02 11.00
CA ASN A 258 -1.33 -26.64 11.42
C ASN A 258 -1.10 -28.14 11.65
N THR A 259 -1.65 -28.70 12.74
CA THR A 259 -1.50 -30.13 13.11
C THR A 259 -1.94 -31.07 11.99
N ARG A 260 -3.11 -30.81 11.37
CA ARG A 260 -3.67 -31.66 10.29
C ARG A 260 -2.79 -31.64 9.04
N GLN A 261 -2.23 -30.50 8.73
CA GLN A 261 -1.33 -30.35 7.59
C GLN A 261 0.05 -30.94 7.85
N LEU A 262 0.57 -30.80 9.08
CA LEU A 262 1.81 -31.48 9.47
C LEU A 262 1.64 -33.00 9.38
N GLN A 263 0.47 -33.54 9.77
CA GLN A 263 0.18 -34.96 9.64
C GLN A 263 0.21 -35.41 8.18
N LYS A 264 -0.49 -34.70 7.27
CA LYS A 264 -0.45 -34.99 5.82
C LYS A 264 0.98 -34.93 5.26
N TYR A 265 1.81 -33.99 5.73
CA TYR A 265 3.21 -33.88 5.35
C TYR A 265 4.05 -35.09 5.81
N ILE A 266 3.79 -35.58 7.02
CA ILE A 266 4.43 -36.78 7.58
C ILE A 266 4.01 -38.02 6.78
N ASP A 267 2.71 -38.15 6.48
CA ASP A 267 2.14 -39.26 5.74
C ASP A 267 2.69 -39.33 4.32
N ALA A 268 2.79 -38.18 3.62
CA ALA A 268 3.38 -38.09 2.28
C ALA A 268 4.86 -38.48 2.24
N LEU A 269 5.63 -38.12 3.28
CA LEU A 269 7.04 -38.53 3.39
C LEU A 269 7.20 -40.01 3.77
N GLY A 270 6.20 -40.59 4.43
CA GLY A 270 6.16 -42.02 4.75
C GLY A 270 5.79 -42.90 3.57
N SER A 271 4.96 -42.37 2.66
CA SER A 271 4.51 -43.10 1.45
C SER A 271 5.54 -43.06 0.30
N ALA A 272 6.57 -42.24 0.41
CA ALA A 272 7.66 -42.10 -0.56
C ALA A 272 8.87 -42.99 -0.27
N ARG A 273 8.74 -43.92 0.68
CA ARG A 273 9.68 -45.03 0.96
C ARG A 273 9.07 -46.32 0.54
#